data_fa66906688d11e48df141061dc94d802
#
_entry.id   fa66906688d11e48df141061dc94d802
#
_cell.length_a   1.000
_cell.length_b   1.000
_cell.length_c   1.000
_cell.angle_alpha   90.00
_cell.angle_beta   90.00
_cell.angle_gamma   90.00
#
_symmetry.space_group_name_H-M   'P 1'
#
loop_
_entity.id
_entity.type
_entity.pdbx_description
1 polymer ?
#
loop_
_entity_poly.entity_id
_entity_poly.type
_entity_poly.pdbx_seq_one_letter_code
_entity_poly.pdbx_strand_id
1 'polypeptide(L)'
;MSEISDAIQTKCLAFGDRIIKLNDYLLKEAASKRYDGGSQKADKRGKTQTSYVRHQTCRIPVHLQAIATLCNQLLRSGTSIGANNAEACNAISKADFKSKSYIALKEARESLYWIDLLHRNGYLDDKQYTSIYADCEELVKILVARCKKLDAELNSAK
;
A
#
# COMPACT_ATOMS: atom_id res chain seq x y z
N MET A 1 -12.07 -20.55 -15.45
CA MET A 1 -11.26 -20.36 -14.20
C MET A 1 -12.00 -21.11 -13.11
N SER A 2 -11.34 -21.59 -12.05
CA SER A 2 -12.07 -22.25 -10.96
C SER A 2 -12.74 -21.20 -10.07
N GLU A 3 -13.92 -21.48 -9.50
CA GLU A 3 -14.65 -20.61 -8.56
C GLU A 3 -13.75 -20.08 -7.42
N ILE A 4 -12.78 -20.89 -6.98
CA ILE A 4 -11.80 -20.50 -5.96
C ILE A 4 -10.86 -19.38 -6.46
N SER A 5 -10.41 -19.47 -7.70
CA SER A 5 -9.55 -18.42 -8.30
C SER A 5 -10.30 -17.09 -8.42
N ASP A 6 -11.56 -17.13 -8.80
CA ASP A 6 -12.40 -15.95 -8.96
C ASP A 6 -12.71 -15.30 -7.60
N ALA A 7 -12.97 -16.12 -6.58
CA ALA A 7 -13.15 -15.63 -5.20
C ALA A 7 -11.91 -14.94 -4.65
N ILE A 8 -10.71 -15.47 -4.92
CA ILE A 8 -9.46 -14.82 -4.50
C ILE A 8 -9.25 -13.52 -5.27
N GLN A 9 -9.50 -13.49 -6.57
CA GLN A 9 -9.38 -12.29 -7.37
C GLN A 9 -10.31 -11.17 -6.87
N THR A 10 -11.53 -11.52 -6.51
CA THR A 10 -12.49 -10.58 -5.93
C THR A 10 -11.96 -9.96 -4.63
N LYS A 11 -11.37 -10.77 -3.74
CA LYS A 11 -10.75 -10.26 -2.51
C LYS A 11 -9.54 -9.38 -2.78
N CYS A 12 -8.71 -9.73 -3.75
CA CYS A 12 -7.57 -8.93 -4.17
C CYS A 12 -8.00 -7.55 -4.71
N LEU A 13 -9.06 -7.50 -5.52
CA LEU A 13 -9.62 -6.25 -6.04
C LEU A 13 -10.18 -5.39 -4.90
N ALA A 14 -10.98 -5.98 -4.00
CA ALA A 14 -11.53 -5.27 -2.85
C ALA A 14 -10.43 -4.68 -1.95
N PHE A 15 -9.35 -5.44 -1.71
CA PHE A 15 -8.19 -4.94 -0.97
C PHE A 15 -7.47 -3.82 -1.72
N GLY A 16 -7.23 -3.97 -3.03
CA GLY A 16 -6.63 -2.93 -3.88
C GLY A 16 -7.40 -1.62 -3.83
N ASP A 17 -8.73 -1.66 -3.94
CA ASP A 17 -9.61 -0.49 -3.83
C ASP A 17 -9.47 0.20 -2.47
N ARG A 18 -9.36 -0.58 -1.39
CA ARG A 18 -9.15 -0.03 -0.05
C ARG A 18 -7.79 0.65 0.07
N ILE A 19 -6.73 0.05 -0.48
CA ILE A 19 -5.38 0.64 -0.47
C ILE A 19 -5.35 1.95 -1.25
N ILE A 20 -5.99 2.03 -2.42
CA ILE A 20 -6.09 3.26 -3.21
C ILE A 20 -6.79 4.36 -2.40
N LYS A 21 -7.94 4.07 -1.79
CA LYS A 21 -8.68 5.02 -0.96
C LYS A 21 -7.89 5.46 0.27
N LEU A 22 -7.20 4.53 0.92
CA LEU A 22 -6.34 4.82 2.06
C LEU A 22 -5.17 5.74 1.67
N ASN A 23 -4.52 5.45 0.56
CA ASN A 23 -3.44 6.28 0.02
C ASN A 23 -3.91 7.73 -0.21
N ASP A 24 -5.04 7.91 -0.88
CA ASP A 24 -5.64 9.22 -1.11
C ASP A 24 -5.98 9.97 0.18
N TYR A 25 -6.55 9.26 1.15
CA TYR A 25 -6.88 9.82 2.46
C TYR A 25 -5.62 10.31 3.19
N LEU A 26 -4.59 9.47 3.31
CA LEU A 26 -3.36 9.78 4.04
C LEU A 26 -2.60 10.95 3.42
N LEU A 27 -2.53 11.02 2.10
CA LEU A 27 -1.87 12.12 1.41
C LEU A 27 -2.63 13.44 1.56
N LYS A 28 -3.96 13.43 1.52
CA LYS A 28 -4.80 14.61 1.77
C LYS A 28 -4.69 15.08 3.22
N GLU A 29 -4.74 14.18 4.17
CA GLU A 29 -4.59 14.51 5.59
C GLU A 29 -3.20 15.10 5.89
N ALA A 30 -2.14 14.50 5.38
CA ALA A 30 -0.79 15.01 5.53
C ALA A 30 -0.61 16.41 4.90
N ALA A 31 -1.26 16.68 3.78
CA ALA A 31 -1.26 18.00 3.13
C ALA A 31 -2.06 19.03 3.94
N SER A 32 -3.18 18.67 4.56
CA SER A 32 -4.03 19.58 5.35
C SER A 32 -3.36 20.02 6.66
N LYS A 33 -2.66 19.14 7.36
CA LYS A 33 -1.90 19.46 8.59
C LYS A 33 -0.82 20.52 8.39
N ARG A 34 -0.51 20.88 7.15
CA ARG A 34 0.46 21.93 6.78
C ARG A 34 -0.07 23.36 6.99
N TYR A 35 -1.39 23.56 7.00
CA TYR A 35 -2.00 24.90 7.10
C TYR A 35 -2.09 25.43 8.53
N ASP A 36 -2.09 24.55 9.54
CA ASP A 36 -2.29 24.95 10.94
C ASP A 36 -1.00 25.40 11.65
N GLY A 37 0.17 25.22 11.05
CA GLY A 37 1.48 25.57 11.61
C GLY A 37 1.99 26.97 11.28
N GLY A 38 1.24 27.79 10.58
CA GLY A 38 1.70 29.06 10.01
C GLY A 38 0.98 30.32 10.44
N SER A 39 0.55 30.46 11.69
CA SER A 39 0.19 31.78 12.24
C SER A 39 1.46 32.57 12.51
N GLN A 40 2.00 33.23 11.47
CA GLN A 40 3.00 34.27 11.67
C GLN A 40 2.38 35.40 12.49
N LYS A 41 2.84 35.56 13.74
CA LYS A 41 2.64 36.80 14.50
C LYS A 41 3.24 37.94 13.68
N ALA A 42 2.38 38.78 13.14
CA ALA A 42 2.80 40.03 12.53
C ALA A 42 3.56 40.86 13.57
N ASP A 43 4.85 41.10 13.34
CA ASP A 43 5.63 42.04 14.12
C ASP A 43 5.13 43.46 13.79
N LYS A 44 4.78 44.23 14.84
CA LYS A 44 4.25 45.59 14.75
C LYS A 44 5.36 46.60 14.42
N ARG A 45 6.08 46.44 13.34
CA ARG A 45 6.96 47.47 12.81
C ARG A 45 6.85 47.52 11.29
N GLY A 46 5.99 48.41 10.80
CA GLY A 46 5.81 48.69 9.39
C GLY A 46 7.11 49.15 8.72
N LYS A 47 7.81 48.23 8.10
CA LYS A 47 8.77 48.53 7.03
C LYS A 47 8.47 47.60 5.87
N THR A 48 7.91 48.19 4.82
CA THR A 48 7.76 47.60 3.50
C THR A 48 9.14 47.27 2.95
N GLN A 49 9.54 46.03 3.07
CA GLN A 49 10.72 45.52 2.38
C GLN A 49 10.25 44.83 1.12
N THR A 50 10.50 45.46 -0.01
CA THR A 50 10.33 44.88 -1.34
C THR A 50 11.25 43.67 -1.43
N SER A 51 10.74 42.48 -1.15
CA SER A 51 11.51 41.26 -1.24
C SER A 51 11.41 40.71 -2.65
N TYR A 52 12.54 40.62 -3.30
CA TYR A 52 12.81 39.81 -4.48
C TYR A 52 12.02 38.49 -4.42
N VAL A 53 11.23 38.25 -5.45
CA VAL A 53 10.59 36.92 -5.67
C VAL A 53 11.73 35.95 -5.94
N ARG A 54 12.30 35.39 -4.87
CA ARG A 54 13.08 34.16 -4.98
C ARG A 54 12.14 33.12 -5.52
N HIS A 55 12.42 32.52 -6.65
CA HIS A 55 11.84 31.28 -7.10
C HIS A 55 12.04 30.25 -6.00
N GLN A 56 11.06 30.17 -5.12
CA GLN A 56 10.98 29.14 -4.10
C GLN A 56 10.60 27.87 -4.83
N THR A 57 11.60 27.11 -5.27
CA THR A 57 11.39 25.71 -5.60
C THR A 57 10.66 25.10 -4.41
N CYS A 58 9.39 24.75 -4.61
CA CYS A 58 8.53 24.22 -3.58
C CYS A 58 9.09 22.86 -3.13
N ARG A 59 10.09 22.90 -2.23
CA ARG A 59 10.60 21.66 -1.63
C ARG A 59 9.50 21.08 -0.78
N ILE A 60 9.01 19.92 -1.20
CA ILE A 60 8.05 19.13 -0.42
C ILE A 60 8.66 18.90 0.98
N PRO A 61 7.98 19.26 2.07
CA PRO A 61 8.47 19.02 3.42
C PRO A 61 8.87 17.56 3.63
N VAL A 62 9.93 17.32 4.40
CA VAL A 62 10.51 15.99 4.61
C VAL A 62 9.47 14.99 5.11
N HIS A 63 8.58 15.40 6.02
CA HIS A 63 7.50 14.52 6.50
C HIS A 63 6.48 14.14 5.41
N LEU A 64 6.19 15.04 4.47
CA LEU A 64 5.33 14.72 3.31
C LEU A 64 6.03 13.79 2.32
N GLN A 65 7.36 13.89 2.19
CA GLN A 65 8.13 12.95 1.36
C GLN A 65 8.11 11.56 1.99
N ALA A 66 8.30 11.46 3.31
CA ALA A 66 8.29 10.18 4.02
C ALA A 66 6.94 9.47 3.87
N ILE A 67 5.83 10.14 4.20
CA ILE A 67 4.50 9.53 4.06
C ILE A 67 4.18 9.18 2.61
N ALA A 68 4.50 10.04 1.65
CA ALA A 68 4.27 9.76 0.24
C ALA A 68 5.06 8.53 -0.22
N THR A 69 6.28 8.36 0.25
CA THR A 69 7.09 7.18 -0.05
C THR A 69 6.46 5.91 0.53
N LEU A 70 6.06 5.92 1.80
CA LEU A 70 5.41 4.77 2.45
C LEU A 70 4.08 4.41 1.76
N CYS A 71 3.26 5.42 1.47
CA CYS A 71 2.01 5.25 0.74
C CYS A 71 2.22 4.66 -0.66
N ASN A 72 3.25 5.10 -1.39
CA ASN A 72 3.57 4.54 -2.70
C ASN A 72 4.05 3.09 -2.61
N GLN A 73 4.82 2.72 -1.61
CA GLN A 73 5.24 1.33 -1.41
C GLN A 73 4.04 0.43 -1.10
N LEU A 74 3.16 0.86 -0.19
CA LEU A 74 1.93 0.13 0.11
C LEU A 74 1.00 0.03 -1.11
N LEU A 75 0.86 1.10 -1.90
CA LEU A 75 0.06 1.09 -3.12
C LEU A 75 0.61 0.08 -4.13
N ARG A 76 1.91 0.07 -4.36
CA ARG A 76 2.57 -0.87 -5.28
C ARG A 76 2.39 -2.31 -4.83
N SER A 77 2.79 -2.65 -3.61
CA SER A 77 2.68 -4.02 -3.10
C SER A 77 1.22 -4.47 -3.02
N GLY A 78 0.32 -3.64 -2.48
CA GLY A 78 -1.09 -3.98 -2.33
C GLY A 78 -1.82 -4.26 -3.66
N THR A 79 -1.55 -3.46 -4.70
CA THR A 79 -2.12 -3.69 -6.05
C THR A 79 -1.44 -4.84 -6.78
N SER A 80 -0.14 -5.08 -6.54
CA SER A 80 0.60 -6.19 -7.14
C SER A 80 0.10 -7.56 -6.71
N ILE A 81 -0.55 -7.70 -5.57
CA ILE A 81 -1.18 -8.97 -5.13
C ILE A 81 -2.20 -9.42 -6.18
N GLY A 82 -3.13 -8.55 -6.53
CA GLY A 82 -4.19 -8.84 -7.50
C GLY A 82 -3.66 -9.03 -8.92
N ALA A 83 -2.68 -8.22 -9.34
CA ALA A 83 -2.05 -8.34 -10.64
C ALA A 83 -1.38 -9.71 -10.82
N ASN A 84 -0.55 -10.14 -9.86
CA ASN A 84 0.10 -11.45 -9.91
C ASN A 84 -0.89 -12.61 -9.78
N ASN A 85 -1.99 -12.44 -9.02
CA ASN A 85 -3.05 -13.44 -8.97
C ASN A 85 -3.77 -13.58 -10.32
N ALA A 86 -4.04 -12.48 -11.02
CA ALA A 86 -4.61 -12.50 -12.36
C ALA A 86 -3.68 -13.18 -13.38
N GLU A 87 -2.38 -12.88 -13.32
CA GLU A 87 -1.37 -13.56 -14.13
C GLU A 87 -1.30 -15.06 -13.83
N ALA A 88 -1.35 -15.44 -12.55
CA ALA A 88 -1.41 -16.85 -12.15
C ALA A 88 -2.60 -17.58 -12.80
N CYS A 89 -3.78 -16.97 -12.83
CA CYS A 89 -4.96 -17.55 -13.45
C CYS A 89 -4.81 -17.83 -14.96
N ASN A 90 -3.88 -17.13 -15.62
CA ASN A 90 -3.56 -17.29 -17.04
C ASN A 90 -2.20 -17.97 -17.28
N ALA A 91 -1.67 -18.64 -16.26
CA ALA A 91 -0.37 -19.29 -16.31
C ALA A 91 -0.32 -20.42 -17.37
N ILE A 92 0.79 -20.48 -18.10
CA ILE A 92 1.00 -21.45 -19.19
C ILE A 92 1.41 -22.84 -18.68
N SER A 93 1.75 -22.96 -17.40
CA SER A 93 2.14 -24.23 -16.75
C SER A 93 1.87 -24.18 -15.25
N LYS A 94 1.86 -25.37 -14.60
CA LYS A 94 1.79 -25.45 -13.13
C LYS A 94 2.96 -24.76 -12.42
N ALA A 95 4.15 -24.81 -13.01
CA ALA A 95 5.33 -24.13 -12.48
C ALA A 95 5.18 -22.60 -12.55
N ASP A 96 4.64 -22.09 -13.64
CA ASP A 96 4.34 -20.67 -13.82
C ASP A 96 3.24 -20.21 -12.84
N PHE A 97 2.15 -20.99 -12.73
CA PHE A 97 1.08 -20.74 -11.74
C PHE A 97 1.64 -20.66 -10.32
N LYS A 98 2.53 -21.59 -9.94
CA LYS A 98 3.21 -21.58 -8.65
C LYS A 98 4.06 -20.32 -8.48
N SER A 99 4.88 -19.97 -9.48
CA SER A 99 5.76 -18.79 -9.45
C SER A 99 4.96 -17.51 -9.20
N LYS A 100 3.90 -17.28 -9.97
CA LYS A 100 3.02 -16.10 -9.82
C LYS A 100 2.29 -16.08 -8.48
N SER A 101 1.85 -17.24 -7.98
CA SER A 101 1.22 -17.36 -6.66
C SER A 101 2.20 -16.99 -5.54
N TYR A 102 3.47 -17.37 -5.64
CA TYR A 102 4.50 -16.99 -4.68
C TYR A 102 4.85 -15.50 -4.73
N ILE A 103 4.85 -14.89 -5.93
CA ILE A 103 5.05 -13.44 -6.06
C ILE A 103 3.88 -12.72 -5.37
N ALA A 104 2.62 -13.10 -5.64
CA ALA A 104 1.46 -12.53 -4.97
C ALA A 104 1.56 -12.64 -3.43
N LEU A 105 2.04 -13.78 -2.90
CA LEU A 105 2.27 -13.96 -1.48
C LEU A 105 3.36 -13.03 -0.92
N LYS A 106 4.45 -12.82 -1.64
CA LYS A 106 5.51 -11.87 -1.25
C LYS A 106 4.97 -10.45 -1.16
N GLU A 107 4.21 -10.01 -2.17
CA GLU A 107 3.58 -8.68 -2.22
C GLU A 107 2.59 -8.48 -1.06
N ALA A 108 1.81 -9.53 -0.71
CA ALA A 108 0.91 -9.47 0.44
C ALA A 108 1.67 -9.31 1.77
N ARG A 109 2.78 -10.00 1.95
CA ARG A 109 3.63 -9.86 3.14
C ARG A 109 4.34 -8.50 3.19
N GLU A 110 4.77 -7.98 2.05
CA GLU A 110 5.32 -6.63 1.94
C GLU A 110 4.26 -5.59 2.30
N SER A 111 3.01 -5.78 1.87
CA SER A 111 1.90 -4.89 2.24
C SER A 111 1.65 -4.87 3.75
N LEU A 112 1.69 -6.01 4.45
CA LEU A 112 1.61 -6.06 5.91
C LEU A 112 2.72 -5.24 6.58
N TYR A 113 3.95 -5.34 6.07
CA TYR A 113 5.09 -4.57 6.59
C TYR A 113 4.85 -3.05 6.47
N TRP A 114 4.35 -2.59 5.32
CA TRP A 114 4.07 -1.16 5.13
C TRP A 114 2.89 -0.66 5.97
N ILE A 115 1.85 -1.49 6.17
CA ILE A 115 0.72 -1.19 7.06
C ILE A 115 1.21 -1.05 8.51
N ASP A 116 2.05 -1.98 8.99
CA ASP A 116 2.67 -1.90 10.32
C ASP A 116 3.50 -0.63 10.48
N LEU A 117 4.29 -0.28 9.47
CA LEU A 117 5.15 0.89 9.52
C LEU A 117 4.34 2.20 9.55
N LEU A 118 3.26 2.28 8.79
CA LEU A 118 2.33 3.42 8.81
C LEU A 118 1.67 3.58 10.18
N HIS A 119 1.22 2.48 10.79
CA HIS A 119 0.60 2.50 12.12
C HIS A 119 1.61 2.91 13.20
N ARG A 120 2.79 2.32 13.24
CA ARG A 120 3.86 2.63 14.22
C ARG A 120 4.30 4.10 14.19
N ASN A 121 4.17 4.75 13.05
CA ASN A 121 4.50 6.16 12.87
C ASN A 121 3.30 7.10 13.03
N GLY A 122 2.14 6.59 13.50
CA GLY A 122 0.96 7.39 13.80
C GLY A 122 0.22 7.92 12.57
N TYR A 123 0.45 7.32 11.39
CA TYR A 123 -0.28 7.66 10.17
C TYR A 123 -1.63 6.91 10.08
N LEU A 124 -1.75 5.77 10.73
CA LEU A 124 -2.99 5.02 10.89
C LEU A 124 -3.38 4.99 12.37
N ASP A 125 -4.66 5.21 12.66
CA ASP A 125 -5.22 4.92 13.98
C ASP A 125 -5.44 3.40 14.16
N ASP A 126 -5.70 2.97 15.39
CA ASP A 126 -5.88 1.54 15.73
C ASP A 126 -7.02 0.89 14.96
N LYS A 127 -8.11 1.62 14.70
CA LYS A 127 -9.28 1.12 13.97
C LYS A 127 -8.97 0.93 12.49
N GLN A 128 -8.32 1.92 11.87
CA GLN A 128 -7.88 1.86 10.48
C GLN A 128 -6.88 0.71 10.28
N TYR A 129 -5.88 0.64 11.18
CA TYR A 129 -4.87 -0.42 11.18
C TYR A 129 -5.50 -1.80 11.28
N THR A 130 -6.28 -2.06 12.33
CA THR A 130 -6.89 -3.38 12.56
C THR A 130 -7.71 -3.83 11.35
N SER A 131 -8.48 -2.91 10.77
CA SER A 131 -9.35 -3.21 9.64
C SER A 131 -8.59 -3.55 8.35
N ILE A 132 -7.57 -2.75 7.98
CA ILE A 132 -6.83 -2.99 6.74
C ILE A 132 -5.83 -4.15 6.88
N TYR A 133 -5.26 -4.32 8.08
CA TYR A 133 -4.36 -5.42 8.40
C TYR A 133 -5.08 -6.78 8.29
N ALA A 134 -6.30 -6.88 8.84
CA ALA A 134 -7.09 -8.10 8.78
C ALA A 134 -7.38 -8.55 7.34
N ASP A 135 -7.72 -7.62 6.46
CA ASP A 135 -7.96 -7.94 5.04
C ASP A 135 -6.68 -8.46 4.35
N CYS A 136 -5.55 -7.82 4.62
CA CYS A 136 -4.28 -8.25 4.05
C CYS A 136 -3.86 -9.62 4.61
N GLU A 137 -4.03 -9.83 5.92
CA GLU A 137 -3.73 -11.10 6.58
C GLU A 137 -4.58 -12.26 6.04
N GLU A 138 -5.84 -11.99 5.73
CA GLU A 138 -6.71 -12.97 5.07
C GLU A 138 -6.13 -13.39 3.71
N LEU A 139 -5.71 -12.44 2.88
CA LEU A 139 -5.05 -12.72 1.60
C LEU A 139 -3.77 -13.53 1.78
N VAL A 140 -2.94 -13.19 2.76
CA VAL A 140 -1.73 -13.98 3.10
C VAL A 140 -2.10 -15.43 3.44
N LYS A 141 -3.09 -15.66 4.30
CA LYS A 141 -3.54 -17.00 4.68
C LYS A 141 -3.98 -17.82 3.47
N ILE A 142 -4.78 -17.23 2.59
CA ILE A 142 -5.27 -17.88 1.37
C ILE A 142 -4.10 -18.22 0.42
N LEU A 143 -3.20 -17.27 0.18
CA LEU A 143 -2.05 -17.46 -0.71
C LEU A 143 -1.06 -18.49 -0.14
N VAL A 144 -0.83 -18.51 1.17
CA VAL A 144 0.00 -19.54 1.83
C VAL A 144 -0.61 -20.94 1.63
N ALA A 145 -1.92 -21.10 1.83
CA ALA A 145 -2.60 -22.38 1.62
C ALA A 145 -2.46 -22.85 0.16
N ARG A 146 -2.65 -21.94 -0.81
CA ARG A 146 -2.45 -22.21 -2.23
C ARG A 146 -1.02 -22.67 -2.53
N CYS A 147 -0.03 -21.93 -2.07
CA CYS A 147 1.38 -22.25 -2.32
C CYS A 147 1.77 -23.62 -1.74
N LYS A 148 1.34 -23.93 -0.51
CA LYS A 148 1.57 -25.25 0.11
C LYS A 148 0.95 -26.39 -0.70
N LYS A 149 -0.28 -26.22 -1.20
CA LYS A 149 -0.93 -27.21 -2.04
C LYS A 149 -0.14 -27.45 -3.35
N LEU A 150 0.30 -26.38 -3.99
CA LEU A 150 1.10 -26.46 -5.22
C LEU A 150 2.45 -27.15 -4.99
N ASP A 151 3.09 -26.90 -3.84
CA ASP A 151 4.34 -27.59 -3.47
C ASP A 151 4.12 -29.10 -3.33
N ALA A 152 3.05 -29.52 -2.65
CA ALA A 152 2.72 -30.93 -2.49
C ALA A 152 2.44 -31.61 -3.84
N GLU A 153 1.63 -30.97 -4.70
CA GLU A 153 1.29 -31.52 -6.03
C GLU A 153 2.51 -31.68 -6.95
N LEU A 154 3.45 -30.72 -6.92
CA LEU A 154 4.65 -30.79 -7.76
C LEU A 154 5.69 -31.78 -7.24
N ASN A 155 5.72 -32.01 -5.92
CA ASN A 155 6.63 -33.00 -5.33
C ASN A 155 6.10 -34.44 -5.51
N SER A 156 4.80 -34.66 -5.57
CA SER A 156 4.19 -35.97 -5.85
C SER A 156 4.25 -36.39 -7.32
N ALA A 157 4.57 -35.45 -8.22
CA ALA A 157 4.68 -35.70 -9.66
C ALA A 157 6.11 -36.01 -10.14
N LYS A 158 7.07 -36.04 -9.22
CA LYS A 158 8.47 -36.45 -9.45
C LYS A 158 8.70 -37.90 -9.03
#